data_2ed1288053bdb4d38e514de8f9003e2b
#
_entry.id   2ed1288053bdb4d38e514de8f9003e2b
#
_cell.length_a   1.000
_cell.length_b   1.000
_cell.length_c   1.000
_cell.angle_alpha   90.00
_cell.angle_beta   90.00
_cell.angle_gamma   90.00
#
_symmetry.space_group_name_H-M   'P 1'
#
loop_
_entity.id
_entity.type
_entity.pdbx_description
1 polymer ?
#
loop_
_entity_poly.entity_id
_entity_poly.type
_entity_poly.pdbx_seq_one_letter_code
_entity_poly.pdbx_strand_id
1 'polypeptide(L)'
;MSSILKVDTIQDQNGNLIISKDSGGGGFEGTYFSSSSPKTFTVTVAAKTAASPYHNVGSSNGYYIDGVQTPIIELKGNDTGKPYYYKFDQSDASNSGHPLRFYNNVSKTTQYTTGVTTSGTPGSSGAHTTIA
;
A
#
# COMPACT_ATOMS: atom_id res chain seq x y z
N MET A 1 30.63 30.00 11.46
CA MET A 1 30.49 28.81 12.25
C MET A 1 29.44 27.92 11.65
N SER A 2 29.68 26.76 11.67
CA SER A 2 28.67 25.83 11.27
C SER A 2 27.77 25.53 12.45
N SER A 3 26.57 25.93 12.39
CA SER A 3 25.55 25.41 13.28
C SER A 3 25.06 24.08 12.76
N ILE A 4 25.20 23.09 13.58
CA ILE A 4 24.57 21.80 13.28
C ILE A 4 23.20 21.82 13.94
N LEU A 5 22.17 21.71 13.13
CA LEU A 5 20.83 21.51 13.65
C LEU A 5 20.69 20.09 14.17
N LYS A 6 20.61 19.94 15.48
CA LYS A 6 20.45 18.64 16.12
C LYS A 6 19.03 18.53 16.65
N VAL A 7 18.18 17.86 15.90
CA VAL A 7 16.80 17.61 16.30
C VAL A 7 16.46 16.16 16.03
N ASP A 8 15.56 15.62 16.82
CA ASP A 8 15.03 14.27 16.58
C ASP A 8 13.93 14.29 15.53
N THR A 9 13.16 15.36 15.54
CA THR A 9 12.08 15.56 14.59
C THR A 9 12.01 17.00 14.13
N ILE A 10 11.61 17.24 12.91
CA ILE A 10 11.20 18.55 12.41
C ILE A 10 9.73 18.42 12.03
N GLN A 11 8.93 19.35 12.56
CA GLN A 11 7.50 19.37 12.31
C GLN A 11 7.12 20.69 11.65
N ASP A 12 6.02 20.67 10.89
CA ASP A 12 5.42 21.90 10.40
C ASP A 12 4.72 22.64 11.55
N GLN A 13 4.18 23.83 11.24
CA GLN A 13 3.51 24.65 12.25
C GLN A 13 2.22 24.03 12.81
N ASN A 14 1.74 22.95 12.20
CA ASN A 14 0.57 22.20 12.67
C ASN A 14 0.98 20.95 13.47
N GLY A 15 2.27 20.75 13.68
CA GLY A 15 2.79 19.60 14.40
C GLY A 15 2.96 18.35 13.57
N ASN A 16 2.81 18.42 12.25
CA ASN A 16 3.02 17.27 11.39
C ASN A 16 4.50 17.00 11.20
N LEU A 17 4.89 15.74 11.32
CA LEU A 17 6.27 15.32 11.16
C LEU A 17 6.75 15.56 9.72
N ILE A 18 7.87 16.25 9.57
CA ILE A 18 8.53 16.45 8.29
C ILE A 18 9.78 15.60 8.20
N ILE A 19 10.58 15.55 9.27
CA ILE A 19 11.83 14.81 9.31
C ILE A 19 11.94 14.09 10.64
N SER A 20 12.36 12.84 10.61
CA SER A 20 12.71 12.07 11.80
C SER A 20 14.08 11.44 11.62
N LYS A 21 14.88 11.48 12.66
CA LYS A 21 16.17 10.83 12.66
C LYS A 21 16.13 9.40 13.20
N ASP A 22 15.03 9.01 13.78
CA ASP A 22 14.88 7.66 14.30
C ASP A 22 14.63 6.65 13.16
N SER A 23 14.40 5.41 13.50
CA SER A 23 13.95 4.41 12.53
C SER A 23 14.86 4.22 11.32
N GLY A 24 16.10 3.98 11.53
CA GLY A 24 16.96 3.56 10.45
C GLY A 24 17.98 4.59 9.99
N GLY A 25 18.31 5.51 10.84
CA GLY A 25 19.52 6.26 10.59
C GLY A 25 19.34 7.71 10.23
N GLY A 26 18.20 8.25 10.46
CA GLY A 26 17.99 9.67 10.26
C GLY A 26 17.87 10.06 8.80
N GLY A 27 17.27 11.15 8.53
CA GLY A 27 17.00 11.65 7.20
C GLY A 27 15.51 11.86 7.00
N PHE A 28 15.09 11.85 5.77
CA PHE A 28 13.70 12.03 5.42
C PHE A 28 12.97 10.69 5.51
N GLU A 29 12.29 10.47 6.62
CA GLU A 29 11.57 9.22 6.84
C GLU A 29 10.15 9.26 6.29
N GLY A 30 9.59 10.43 6.08
CA GLY A 30 8.18 10.53 5.75
C GLY A 30 7.29 10.03 6.89
N THR A 31 6.04 9.75 6.58
CA THR A 31 5.05 9.30 7.55
C THR A 31 5.17 7.81 7.80
N TYR A 32 5.21 7.43 9.07
CA TYR A 32 5.13 6.02 9.46
C TYR A 32 3.67 5.54 9.38
N PHE A 33 3.45 4.46 8.69
CA PHE A 33 2.12 3.83 8.55
C PHE A 33 1.98 2.71 9.56
N SER A 34 1.36 3.01 10.70
CA SER A 34 1.11 2.04 11.77
C SER A 34 -0.13 1.18 11.50
N SER A 35 -0.32 0.15 12.32
CA SER A 35 -1.54 -0.69 12.25
C SER A 35 -2.83 0.10 12.50
N SER A 36 -2.78 1.14 13.33
CA SER A 36 -3.92 2.00 13.61
C SER A 36 -4.09 3.14 12.60
N SER A 37 -3.05 3.43 11.82
CA SER A 37 -3.05 4.47 10.79
C SER A 37 -2.29 3.98 9.55
N PRO A 38 -2.81 2.98 8.84
CA PRO A 38 -2.16 2.44 7.66
C PRO A 38 -2.26 3.42 6.48
N LYS A 39 -1.34 3.28 5.53
CA LYS A 39 -1.54 3.88 4.21
C LYS A 39 -2.66 3.12 3.50
N THR A 40 -3.71 3.82 3.14
CA THR A 40 -4.85 3.20 2.47
C THR A 40 -4.84 3.49 0.98
N PHE A 41 -5.01 2.45 0.20
CA PHE A 41 -5.23 2.49 -1.25
C PHE A 41 -6.66 2.08 -1.54
N THR A 42 -7.33 2.83 -2.40
CA THR A 42 -8.66 2.45 -2.88
C THR A 42 -8.52 1.50 -4.07
N VAL A 43 -9.18 0.36 -3.98
CA VAL A 43 -9.17 -0.67 -5.03
C VAL A 43 -10.50 -0.68 -5.75
N THR A 44 -10.46 -0.64 -7.07
CA THR A 44 -11.61 -0.88 -7.94
C THR A 44 -11.25 -1.87 -9.03
N VAL A 45 -12.26 -2.46 -9.65
CA VAL A 45 -12.07 -3.41 -10.76
C VAL A 45 -12.82 -2.89 -11.98
N ALA A 46 -12.13 -2.83 -13.08
CA ALA A 46 -12.73 -2.39 -14.36
C ALA A 46 -12.03 -3.07 -15.53
N ALA A 47 -12.59 -2.89 -16.72
CA ALA A 47 -12.00 -3.42 -17.95
C ALA A 47 -10.57 -2.90 -18.15
N LYS A 48 -9.69 -3.80 -18.59
CA LYS A 48 -8.35 -3.42 -18.99
C LYS A 48 -8.39 -2.62 -20.27
N THR A 49 -7.57 -1.60 -20.35
CA THR A 49 -7.33 -0.83 -21.57
C THR A 49 -5.95 -1.16 -22.15
N ALA A 50 -5.64 -0.60 -23.30
CA ALA A 50 -4.32 -0.76 -23.92
C ALA A 50 -3.16 -0.24 -23.04
N ALA A 51 -3.45 0.58 -22.03
CA ALA A 51 -2.47 1.05 -21.05
C ALA A 51 -2.05 -0.04 -20.05
N SER A 52 -2.78 -1.14 -19.94
CA SER A 52 -2.41 -2.24 -19.06
C SER A 52 -1.29 -3.09 -19.71
N PRO A 53 -0.23 -3.42 -18.95
CA PRO A 53 0.79 -4.35 -19.45
C PRO A 53 0.24 -5.76 -19.69
N TYR A 54 -0.94 -6.06 -19.14
CA TYR A 54 -1.64 -7.35 -19.31
C TYR A 54 -2.90 -7.22 -20.18
N HIS A 55 -2.95 -6.21 -21.03
CA HIS A 55 -4.06 -6.06 -21.98
C HIS A 55 -4.12 -7.29 -22.90
N ASN A 56 -5.33 -7.84 -23.07
CA ASN A 56 -5.56 -9.09 -23.80
C ASN A 56 -4.88 -10.34 -23.24
N VAL A 57 -4.40 -10.31 -22.00
CA VAL A 57 -3.83 -11.46 -21.32
C VAL A 57 -4.67 -11.80 -20.09
N GLY A 58 -5.17 -13.02 -20.03
CA GLY A 58 -6.02 -13.49 -18.92
C GLY A 58 -7.38 -12.80 -18.89
N SER A 59 -7.85 -12.44 -17.69
CA SER A 59 -9.13 -11.75 -17.51
C SER A 59 -9.19 -10.42 -18.25
N SER A 60 -10.35 -10.08 -18.81
CA SER A 60 -10.59 -8.77 -19.40
C SER A 60 -10.61 -7.63 -18.39
N ASN A 61 -10.76 -7.94 -17.11
CA ASN A 61 -10.77 -6.96 -16.02
C ASN A 61 -9.40 -6.89 -15.34
N GLY A 62 -9.10 -5.74 -14.75
CA GLY A 62 -7.90 -5.49 -13.97
C GLY A 62 -8.20 -4.63 -12.74
N TYR A 63 -7.26 -4.64 -11.80
CA TYR A 63 -7.33 -3.77 -10.64
C TYR A 63 -6.87 -2.36 -10.97
N TYR A 64 -7.60 -1.40 -10.45
CA TYR A 64 -7.24 0.02 -10.42
C TYR A 64 -6.97 0.38 -8.97
N ILE A 65 -5.80 0.93 -8.71
CA ILE A 65 -5.38 1.37 -7.38
C ILE A 65 -5.31 2.89 -7.39
N ASP A 66 -6.11 3.53 -6.54
CA ASP A 66 -6.28 4.99 -6.53
C ASP A 66 -6.57 5.55 -7.94
N GLY A 67 -7.37 4.83 -8.70
CA GLY A 67 -7.78 5.20 -10.06
C GLY A 67 -6.76 4.90 -11.16
N VAL A 68 -5.60 4.33 -10.83
CA VAL A 68 -4.55 3.99 -11.81
C VAL A 68 -4.59 2.49 -12.12
N GLN A 69 -4.69 2.17 -13.39
CA GLN A 69 -4.74 0.80 -13.87
C GLN A 69 -3.41 0.08 -13.67
N THR A 70 -3.43 -1.01 -12.93
CA THR A 70 -2.26 -1.90 -12.71
C THR A 70 -0.97 -1.11 -12.44
N PRO A 71 -0.95 -0.20 -11.44
CA PRO A 71 0.22 0.61 -11.16
C PRO A 71 1.36 -0.23 -10.58
N ILE A 72 2.58 0.26 -10.71
CA ILE A 72 3.71 -0.22 -9.91
C ILE A 72 3.60 0.46 -8.56
N ILE A 73 3.57 -0.33 -7.49
CA ILE A 73 3.49 0.18 -6.13
C ILE A 73 4.70 -0.33 -5.36
N GLU A 74 5.44 0.59 -4.76
CA GLU A 74 6.52 0.27 -3.85
C GLU A 74 6.00 0.34 -2.41
N LEU A 75 6.11 -0.77 -1.70
CA LEU A 75 5.73 -0.85 -0.29
C LEU A 75 7.00 -0.96 0.54
N LYS A 76 7.08 -0.13 1.57
CA LYS A 76 8.18 -0.18 2.53
C LYS A 76 7.95 -1.35 3.48
N GLY A 77 8.96 -2.20 3.62
CA GLY A 77 8.90 -3.33 4.53
C GLY A 77 9.19 -2.97 5.98
N ASN A 78 9.33 -4.00 6.80
CA ASN A 78 9.72 -3.84 8.19
C ASN A 78 11.14 -3.28 8.27
N ASP A 79 11.27 -2.13 8.92
CA ASP A 79 12.54 -1.51 9.22
C ASP A 79 12.72 -1.45 10.73
N THR A 80 13.79 -2.06 11.24
CA THR A 80 14.18 -2.04 12.65
C THR A 80 13.07 -2.44 13.63
N GLY A 81 12.27 -3.45 13.28
CA GLY A 81 11.17 -3.94 14.10
C GLY A 81 9.89 -3.12 14.02
N LYS A 82 9.81 -2.16 13.10
CA LYS A 82 8.62 -1.36 12.84
C LYS A 82 8.05 -1.69 11.47
N PRO A 83 7.08 -2.59 11.37
CA PRO A 83 6.44 -2.87 10.09
C PRO A 83 5.58 -1.69 9.64
N TYR A 84 5.63 -1.39 8.34
CA TYR A 84 4.72 -0.45 7.71
C TYR A 84 3.45 -1.17 7.29
N TYR A 85 2.30 -0.61 7.60
CA TYR A 85 1.00 -1.19 7.31
C TYR A 85 0.35 -0.51 6.11
N TYR A 86 -0.05 -1.31 5.14
CA TYR A 86 -0.74 -0.86 3.94
C TYR A 86 -2.09 -1.56 3.86
N LYS A 87 -3.14 -0.76 3.68
CA LYS A 87 -4.52 -1.25 3.57
C LYS A 87 -5.00 -1.04 2.15
N PHE A 88 -5.48 -2.10 1.53
CA PHE A 88 -6.12 -2.07 0.22
C PHE A 88 -7.63 -2.20 0.44
N ASP A 89 -8.32 -1.08 0.31
CA ASP A 89 -9.77 -1.01 0.53
C ASP A 89 -10.49 -1.59 -0.68
N GLN A 90 -11.21 -2.67 -0.46
CA GLN A 90 -12.00 -3.39 -1.47
C GLN A 90 -13.51 -3.27 -1.23
N SER A 91 -13.96 -2.21 -0.59
CA SER A 91 -15.38 -1.97 -0.29
C SER A 91 -16.20 -1.60 -1.52
N ASP A 92 -15.59 -1.06 -2.57
CA ASP A 92 -16.28 -0.73 -3.81
C ASP A 92 -16.90 -1.98 -4.45
N ALA A 93 -18.15 -1.86 -4.91
CA ALA A 93 -18.93 -2.99 -5.44
C ALA A 93 -18.27 -3.67 -6.65
N SER A 94 -17.42 -2.97 -7.40
CA SER A 94 -16.68 -3.57 -8.52
C SER A 94 -15.73 -4.68 -8.11
N ASN A 95 -15.35 -4.73 -6.82
CA ASN A 95 -14.50 -5.78 -6.28
C ASN A 95 -15.25 -7.11 -6.04
N SER A 96 -16.54 -7.15 -6.22
CA SER A 96 -17.34 -8.39 -5.99
C SER A 96 -16.80 -9.54 -6.83
N GLY A 97 -16.44 -10.64 -6.16
CA GLY A 97 -15.81 -11.79 -6.81
C GLY A 97 -14.32 -11.61 -7.18
N HIS A 98 -13.70 -10.49 -6.80
CA HIS A 98 -12.31 -10.17 -7.13
C HIS A 98 -11.49 -9.95 -5.85
N PRO A 99 -11.13 -11.00 -5.09
CA PRO A 99 -10.27 -10.86 -3.91
C PRO A 99 -8.86 -10.46 -4.35
N LEU A 100 -8.33 -9.40 -3.73
CA LEU A 100 -6.94 -8.98 -3.95
C LEU A 100 -5.99 -9.98 -3.28
N ARG A 101 -5.03 -10.47 -4.04
CA ARG A 101 -4.00 -11.39 -3.57
C ARG A 101 -2.64 -10.96 -4.09
N PHE A 102 -1.62 -11.19 -3.30
CA PHE A 102 -0.23 -10.93 -3.67
C PHE A 102 0.45 -12.21 -4.10
N TYR A 103 1.36 -12.13 -5.06
CA TYR A 103 2.10 -13.29 -5.58
C TYR A 103 3.57 -12.95 -5.73
N ASN A 104 4.42 -13.94 -5.50
CA ASN A 104 5.88 -13.80 -5.68
C ASN A 104 6.31 -13.88 -7.14
N ASN A 105 5.42 -14.30 -8.03
CA ASN A 105 5.75 -14.53 -9.43
C ASN A 105 4.61 -14.13 -10.37
N VAL A 106 4.96 -13.81 -11.59
CA VAL A 106 4.03 -13.36 -12.64
C VAL A 106 3.01 -14.45 -13.00
N SER A 107 3.40 -15.71 -12.93
CA SER A 107 2.52 -16.85 -13.23
C SER A 107 1.47 -17.12 -12.14
N LYS A 108 1.54 -16.40 -11.01
CA LYS A 108 0.61 -16.52 -9.89
C LYS A 108 0.53 -17.93 -9.31
N THR A 109 1.63 -18.64 -9.30
CA THR A 109 1.71 -19.99 -8.75
C THR A 109 2.11 -20.02 -7.27
N THR A 110 2.78 -18.97 -6.79
CA THR A 110 3.23 -18.84 -5.41
C THR A 110 2.66 -17.60 -4.77
N GLN A 111 1.62 -17.78 -3.96
CA GLN A 111 0.98 -16.67 -3.26
C GLN A 111 1.87 -16.17 -2.12
N TYR A 112 2.01 -14.86 -2.01
CA TYR A 112 2.67 -14.21 -0.89
C TYR A 112 1.63 -13.98 0.22
N THR A 113 1.87 -14.53 1.39
CA THR A 113 0.93 -14.48 2.53
C THR A 113 1.53 -13.89 3.80
N THR A 114 2.85 -13.72 3.86
CA THR A 114 3.53 -13.19 5.05
C THR A 114 3.06 -11.77 5.34
N GLY A 115 2.54 -11.55 6.55
CA GLY A 115 2.04 -10.24 6.95
C GLY A 115 0.75 -9.80 6.25
N VAL A 116 0.10 -10.69 5.50
CA VAL A 116 -1.14 -10.40 4.78
C VAL A 116 -2.34 -10.86 5.58
N THR A 117 -3.30 -9.97 5.77
CA THR A 117 -4.60 -10.28 6.40
C THR A 117 -5.74 -9.74 5.54
N THR A 118 -6.87 -10.41 5.58
CA THR A 118 -8.07 -10.00 4.85
C THR A 118 -9.24 -9.84 5.82
N SER A 119 -10.13 -8.92 5.51
CA SER A 119 -11.36 -8.69 6.28
C SER A 119 -12.52 -8.42 5.32
N GLY A 120 -13.66 -8.97 5.64
CA GLY A 120 -14.89 -8.81 4.86
C GLY A 120 -14.88 -9.53 3.52
N THR A 121 -15.91 -9.32 2.76
CA THR A 121 -16.08 -9.87 1.40
C THR A 121 -15.84 -8.75 0.39
N PRO A 122 -14.93 -8.93 -0.58
CA PRO A 122 -14.69 -7.91 -1.60
C PRO A 122 -15.98 -7.45 -2.27
N GLY A 123 -16.13 -6.14 -2.41
CA GLY A 123 -17.36 -5.52 -2.91
C GLY A 123 -18.39 -5.17 -1.82
N SER A 124 -18.08 -5.46 -0.57
CA SER A 124 -18.95 -5.13 0.56
C SER A 124 -18.30 -4.08 1.46
N SER A 125 -19.11 -3.30 2.15
CA SER A 125 -18.63 -2.26 3.07
C SER A 125 -17.61 -2.81 4.06
N GLY A 126 -16.48 -2.12 4.20
CA GLY A 126 -15.41 -2.48 5.12
C GLY A 126 -14.47 -3.58 4.63
N ALA A 127 -14.71 -4.17 3.46
CA ALA A 127 -13.82 -5.18 2.92
C ALA A 127 -12.44 -4.61 2.60
N HIS A 128 -11.38 -5.29 3.02
CA HIS A 128 -10.01 -4.87 2.75
C HIS A 128 -9.00 -5.99 2.88
N THR A 129 -7.85 -5.78 2.29
CA THR A 129 -6.64 -6.59 2.48
C THR A 129 -5.56 -5.70 3.07
N THR A 130 -4.90 -6.15 4.11
CA THR A 130 -3.77 -5.44 4.73
C THR A 130 -2.49 -6.25 4.55
N ILE A 131 -1.38 -5.56 4.29
CA ILE A 131 -0.04 -6.14 4.27
C ILE A 131 0.89 -5.31 5.16
N ALA A 132 1.73 -6.01 5.91
CA ALA A 132 2.69 -5.39 6.82
C ALA A 132 4.06 -6.05 6.74
#